data_a9693d6f338cbe708a03eabf9cfbfdb0
#
_entry.id   a9693d6f338cbe708a03eabf9cfbfdb0
#
_cell.length_a   1.000
_cell.length_b   1.000
_cell.length_c   1.000
_cell.angle_alpha   90.00
_cell.angle_beta   90.00
_cell.angle_gamma   90.00
#
_symmetry.space_group_name_H-M   'P 1'
#
loop_
_entity.id
_entity.type
_entity.pdbx_description
1 polymer ?
#
loop_
_entity_poly.entity_id
_entity_poly.type
_entity_poly.pdbx_seq_one_letter_code
_entity_poly.pdbx_strand_id
1 'polypeptide(L)'
;VLVYSASLVPEVTNDLVAIDDAMKLGYNWGNGPFEMLDMLGVDYVASRLESEGRRIPDFMEQGRKTGFYALRDNRLSTLQANADHIPIQRPEGVLRFHEIRRQIKPQNTTESASWYEHDDIVIVEFHSKANALNQDSMNILADALENVTLRGNKGLIVHNDDQHFSCGVDLSKVREFFETDNLDGLDSFLKHFQETVMALKNAEFPVVVAPVGMSIGGGYEVVLHAPEVICHANSVMGLVESGVGLIASGGGCKETLYRWVEKLNCKNEIDNACWKAFMNLGYGTTTTSPLLALEQAMLRDNDRHEINRDRIYASARSGILSGKNQEPLVRDNLSMPGRPLFHKMIDWLNEALANGKLMKHDTAVATEIAAIVTGGDVDPGTSFSEADFLENERRSFLKLVQTRQTQERIAGLLDMGKAVRN
;
A
#
# COMPACT_ATOMS: atom_id res chain seq x y z
N VAL A 1 29.40 10.08 2.84
CA VAL A 1 29.01 9.34 1.62
C VAL A 1 28.82 10.30 0.46
N LEU A 2 27.93 11.32 0.52
CA LEU A 2 27.57 12.20 -0.61
C LEU A 2 28.79 12.83 -1.31
N VAL A 3 29.66 13.49 -0.53
CA VAL A 3 30.88 14.13 -1.02
C VAL A 3 31.86 13.11 -1.61
N TYR A 4 31.96 11.93 -0.98
CA TYR A 4 32.80 10.85 -1.47
C TYR A 4 32.29 10.33 -2.83
N SER A 5 30.97 10.13 -2.98
CA SER A 5 30.39 9.73 -4.26
C SER A 5 30.73 10.74 -5.39
N ALA A 6 30.66 12.04 -5.10
CA ALA A 6 31.03 13.06 -6.06
C ALA A 6 32.55 13.03 -6.42
N SER A 7 33.43 12.59 -5.50
CA SER A 7 34.87 12.46 -5.78
C SER A 7 35.20 11.25 -6.63
N LEU A 8 34.30 10.32 -6.85
CA LEU A 8 34.50 9.12 -7.68
C LEU A 8 34.24 9.37 -9.17
N VAL A 9 33.67 10.53 -9.53
CA VAL A 9 33.44 10.94 -10.92
C VAL A 9 34.60 11.83 -11.37
N PRO A 10 35.27 11.52 -12.48
CA PRO A 10 35.05 10.42 -13.43
C PRO A 10 35.89 9.15 -13.15
N GLU A 11 36.60 9.06 -12.02
CA GLU A 11 37.59 7.99 -11.76
C GLU A 11 36.98 6.59 -11.87
N VAL A 12 35.78 6.39 -11.28
CA VAL A 12 35.08 5.10 -11.27
C VAL A 12 34.10 5.01 -12.42
N THR A 13 33.34 6.07 -12.66
CA THR A 13 32.35 6.16 -13.75
C THR A 13 32.06 7.61 -14.10
N ASN A 14 31.65 7.83 -15.36
CA ASN A 14 31.08 9.11 -15.81
C ASN A 14 29.54 9.15 -15.58
N ASP A 15 28.94 8.01 -15.31
CA ASP A 15 27.49 7.88 -15.12
C ASP A 15 27.12 7.95 -13.63
N LEU A 16 26.65 9.12 -13.18
CA LEU A 16 26.21 9.31 -11.81
C LEU A 16 24.96 8.47 -11.47
N VAL A 17 24.14 8.13 -12.48
CA VAL A 17 22.96 7.27 -12.28
C VAL A 17 23.36 5.88 -11.82
N ALA A 18 24.47 5.35 -12.35
CA ALA A 18 25.01 4.06 -11.93
C ALA A 18 25.43 4.06 -10.45
N ILE A 19 25.97 5.18 -9.95
CA ILE A 19 26.32 5.33 -8.52
C ILE A 19 25.06 5.40 -7.68
N ASP A 20 24.08 6.21 -8.08
CA ASP A 20 22.79 6.33 -7.35
C ASP A 20 22.04 4.99 -7.32
N ASP A 21 21.98 4.30 -8.45
CA ASP A 21 21.34 2.99 -8.55
C ASP A 21 22.08 1.93 -7.73
N ALA A 22 23.42 1.93 -7.69
CA ALA A 22 24.20 1.02 -6.85
C ALA A 22 23.86 1.19 -5.36
N MET A 23 23.67 2.42 -4.88
CA MET A 23 23.30 2.68 -3.50
C MET A 23 21.84 2.31 -3.22
N LYS A 24 20.92 2.62 -4.15
CA LYS A 24 19.51 2.24 -4.02
C LYS A 24 19.32 0.72 -4.03
N LEU A 25 19.94 0.02 -4.97
CA LEU A 25 19.80 -1.43 -5.13
C LEU A 25 20.62 -2.24 -4.11
N GLY A 26 21.84 -1.78 -3.79
CA GLY A 26 22.75 -2.49 -2.89
C GLY A 26 22.47 -2.27 -1.41
N TYR A 27 21.98 -1.10 -1.04
CA TYR A 27 21.77 -0.70 0.37
C TYR A 27 20.31 -0.34 0.68
N ASN A 28 19.40 -0.56 -0.26
CA ASN A 28 17.97 -0.27 -0.11
C ASN A 28 17.70 1.21 0.27
N TRP A 29 18.45 2.14 -0.29
CA TRP A 29 18.22 3.56 -0.10
C TRP A 29 17.03 4.03 -0.94
N GLY A 30 16.22 4.96 -0.43
CA GLY A 30 15.14 5.59 -1.19
C GLY A 30 15.66 6.54 -2.27
N ASN A 31 16.77 7.26 -1.99
CA ASN A 31 17.41 8.18 -2.92
C ASN A 31 18.90 7.89 -3.00
N GLY A 32 19.49 8.05 -4.18
CA GLY A 32 20.92 7.94 -4.37
C GLY A 32 21.68 9.18 -3.89
N PRO A 33 23.02 9.10 -3.79
CA PRO A 33 23.85 10.21 -3.31
C PRO A 33 23.67 11.52 -4.07
N PHE A 34 23.53 11.48 -5.38
CA PHE A 34 23.38 12.68 -6.21
C PHE A 34 21.93 13.22 -6.16
N GLU A 35 20.94 12.34 -6.09
CA GLU A 35 19.56 12.74 -5.81
C GLU A 35 19.47 13.46 -4.46
N MET A 36 20.13 12.94 -3.41
CA MET A 36 20.18 13.58 -2.10
C MET A 36 20.94 14.92 -2.10
N LEU A 37 22.03 15.03 -2.87
CA LEU A 37 22.75 16.30 -3.01
C LEU A 37 21.86 17.38 -3.63
N ASP A 38 21.09 17.03 -4.68
CA ASP A 38 20.13 17.96 -5.29
C ASP A 38 19.00 18.35 -4.32
N MET A 39 18.49 17.40 -3.54
CA MET A 39 17.44 17.66 -2.53
C MET A 39 17.92 18.55 -1.38
N LEU A 40 19.15 18.36 -0.91
CA LEU A 40 19.75 19.18 0.13
C LEU A 40 20.17 20.58 -0.37
N GLY A 41 20.35 20.71 -1.67
CA GLY A 41 20.97 21.85 -2.32
C GLY A 41 22.49 21.70 -2.39
N VAL A 42 23.01 21.51 -3.60
CA VAL A 42 24.46 21.29 -3.83
C VAL A 42 25.29 22.45 -3.29
N ASP A 43 24.79 23.71 -3.48
CA ASP A 43 25.45 24.92 -2.97
C ASP A 43 25.53 24.93 -1.43
N TYR A 44 24.46 24.51 -0.74
CA TYR A 44 24.46 24.41 0.71
C TYR A 44 25.54 23.45 1.22
N VAL A 45 25.62 22.24 0.62
CA VAL A 45 26.63 21.24 1.02
C VAL A 45 28.04 21.72 0.69
N ALA A 46 28.25 22.36 -0.48
CA ALA A 46 29.54 22.92 -0.87
C ALA A 46 30.00 24.03 0.09
N SER A 47 29.13 24.99 0.39
CA SER A 47 29.41 26.07 1.35
C SER A 47 29.73 25.55 2.77
N ARG A 48 29.10 24.46 3.18
CA ARG A 48 29.42 23.80 4.44
C ARG A 48 30.84 23.21 4.44
N LEU A 49 31.25 22.55 3.33
CA LEU A 49 32.61 22.04 3.18
C LEU A 49 33.62 23.17 3.22
N GLU A 50 33.38 24.29 2.52
CA GLU A 50 34.24 25.48 2.55
C GLU A 50 34.43 26.00 3.98
N SER A 51 33.32 26.13 4.73
CA SER A 51 33.38 26.61 6.11
C SER A 51 34.18 25.70 7.05
N GLU A 52 34.24 24.39 6.72
CA GLU A 52 35.01 23.39 7.44
C GLU A 52 36.47 23.24 6.92
N GLY A 53 36.88 24.05 5.94
CA GLY A 53 38.20 23.98 5.32
C GLY A 53 38.44 22.67 4.52
N ARG A 54 37.39 22.02 4.08
CA ARG A 54 37.43 20.76 3.32
C ARG A 54 37.40 21.04 1.82
N ARG A 55 38.13 20.22 1.08
CA ARG A 55 38.11 20.31 -0.39
C ARG A 55 36.76 19.88 -0.95
N ILE A 56 36.25 20.66 -1.91
CA ILE A 56 35.07 20.31 -2.69
C ILE A 56 35.57 19.49 -3.92
N PRO A 57 34.95 18.33 -4.21
CA PRO A 57 35.23 17.60 -5.44
C PRO A 57 34.91 18.41 -6.70
N ASP A 58 35.71 18.31 -7.74
CA ASP A 58 35.54 19.08 -8.97
C ASP A 58 34.19 18.83 -9.64
N PHE A 59 33.69 17.60 -9.60
CA PHE A 59 32.37 17.25 -10.10
C PHE A 59 31.20 17.87 -9.27
N MET A 60 31.42 18.05 -7.97
CA MET A 60 30.48 18.74 -7.11
C MET A 60 30.43 20.25 -7.41
N GLU A 61 31.57 20.87 -7.75
CA GLU A 61 31.59 22.26 -8.21
C GLU A 61 30.82 22.47 -9.52
N GLN A 62 30.83 21.48 -10.42
CA GLN A 62 30.01 21.51 -11.62
C GLN A 62 28.50 21.40 -11.26
N GLY A 63 28.11 20.45 -10.38
CA GLY A 63 26.75 20.27 -9.90
C GLY A 63 26.20 21.48 -9.16
N ARG A 64 27.06 22.26 -8.48
CA ARG A 64 26.70 23.51 -7.81
C ARG A 64 26.03 24.54 -8.74
N LYS A 65 26.42 24.54 -10.02
CA LYS A 65 25.91 25.49 -11.02
C LYS A 65 24.60 25.06 -11.67
N THR A 66 24.37 23.76 -11.83
CA THR A 66 23.32 23.24 -12.71
C THR A 66 22.45 22.15 -12.09
N GLY A 67 22.81 21.68 -10.87
CA GLY A 67 22.28 20.45 -10.31
C GLY A 67 22.88 19.21 -10.98
N PHE A 68 22.71 18.07 -10.38
CA PHE A 68 23.12 16.77 -10.93
C PHE A 68 22.05 16.19 -11.84
N TYR A 69 20.79 16.39 -11.49
CA TYR A 69 19.62 16.04 -12.29
C TYR A 69 18.89 17.32 -12.73
N ALA A 70 18.59 17.44 -14.00
CA ALA A 70 17.90 18.60 -14.55
C ALA A 70 16.96 18.20 -15.69
N LEU A 71 15.85 18.94 -15.83
CA LEU A 71 15.01 18.83 -17.02
C LEU A 71 15.67 19.63 -18.15
N ARG A 72 15.98 18.96 -19.27
CA ARG A 72 16.47 19.53 -20.50
C ARG A 72 15.60 19.05 -21.66
N ASP A 73 15.05 19.94 -22.43
CA ASP A 73 14.14 19.63 -23.53
C ASP A 73 13.01 18.66 -23.12
N ASN A 74 12.44 18.92 -21.95
CA ASN A 74 11.40 18.11 -21.31
C ASN A 74 11.81 16.65 -21.01
N ARG A 75 13.14 16.36 -20.90
CA ARG A 75 13.67 15.06 -20.53
C ARG A 75 14.53 15.16 -19.28
N LEU A 76 14.36 14.22 -18.37
CA LEU A 76 15.25 14.13 -17.22
C LEU A 76 16.65 13.75 -17.69
N SER A 77 17.59 14.63 -17.38
CA SER A 77 18.99 14.55 -17.83
C SER A 77 19.93 14.61 -16.64
N THR A 78 21.11 14.03 -16.77
CA THR A 78 22.13 14.00 -15.72
C THR A 78 23.40 14.67 -16.16
N LEU A 79 24.04 15.36 -15.20
CA LEU A 79 25.33 16.01 -15.36
C LEU A 79 26.41 14.96 -15.65
N GLN A 80 27.22 15.23 -16.65
CA GLN A 80 28.42 14.45 -17.02
C GLN A 80 29.69 15.15 -16.55
N ALA A 81 30.80 14.41 -16.48
CA ALA A 81 32.08 14.94 -16.06
C ALA A 81 32.63 16.09 -16.95
N ASN A 82 32.15 16.19 -18.19
CA ASN A 82 32.46 17.30 -19.11
C ASN A 82 31.56 18.52 -18.96
N ALA A 83 30.73 18.56 -17.92
CA ALA A 83 29.74 19.59 -17.60
C ALA A 83 28.53 19.65 -18.55
N ASP A 84 28.33 18.67 -19.44
CA ASP A 84 27.14 18.53 -20.26
C ASP A 84 26.03 17.77 -19.49
N HIS A 85 24.76 18.02 -19.82
CA HIS A 85 23.64 17.20 -19.37
C HIS A 85 23.18 16.31 -20.50
N ILE A 86 23.12 15.00 -20.24
CA ILE A 86 22.59 14.02 -21.19
C ILE A 86 21.31 13.38 -20.66
N PRO A 87 20.31 13.12 -21.52
CA PRO A 87 19.10 12.43 -21.09
C PRO A 87 19.40 11.04 -20.52
N ILE A 88 18.74 10.69 -19.43
CA ILE A 88 18.82 9.35 -18.84
C ILE A 88 18.30 8.34 -19.86
N GLN A 89 19.10 7.31 -20.09
CA GLN A 89 18.71 6.17 -20.93
C GLN A 89 18.49 4.94 -20.04
N ARG A 90 17.33 4.31 -20.19
CA ARG A 90 17.00 3.08 -19.48
C ARG A 90 16.93 1.92 -20.48
N PRO A 91 17.25 0.69 -20.05
CA PRO A 91 17.01 -0.51 -20.85
C PRO A 91 15.55 -0.63 -21.27
N GLU A 92 15.29 -1.31 -22.37
CA GLU A 92 13.91 -1.58 -22.83
C GLU A 92 13.07 -2.27 -21.73
N GLY A 93 11.86 -1.77 -21.52
CA GLY A 93 10.93 -2.25 -20.50
C GLY A 93 11.21 -1.75 -19.07
N VAL A 94 12.20 -0.88 -18.87
CA VAL A 94 12.43 -0.19 -17.60
C VAL A 94 11.79 1.18 -17.67
N LEU A 95 10.79 1.41 -16.80
CA LEU A 95 10.14 2.69 -16.58
C LEU A 95 10.03 2.93 -15.08
N ARG A 96 10.55 4.05 -14.62
CA ARG A 96 10.47 4.45 -13.21
C ARG A 96 9.53 5.64 -13.08
N PHE A 97 8.46 5.48 -12.33
CA PHE A 97 7.46 6.54 -12.18
C PHE A 97 8.05 7.80 -11.53
N HIS A 98 8.96 7.66 -10.56
CA HIS A 98 9.61 8.81 -9.93
C HIS A 98 10.45 9.66 -10.91
N GLU A 99 10.94 9.09 -12.02
CA GLU A 99 11.61 9.85 -13.10
C GLU A 99 10.57 10.55 -13.97
N ILE A 100 9.46 9.89 -14.28
CA ILE A 100 8.35 10.44 -15.08
C ILE A 100 7.70 11.60 -14.35
N ARG A 101 7.36 11.44 -13.07
CA ARG A 101 6.69 12.49 -12.28
C ARG A 101 7.51 13.78 -12.16
N ARG A 102 8.83 13.73 -12.34
CA ARG A 102 9.69 14.94 -12.41
C ARG A 102 9.49 15.73 -13.70
N GLN A 103 8.90 15.13 -14.73
CA GLN A 103 8.65 15.72 -16.05
C GLN A 103 7.21 16.19 -16.23
N ILE A 104 6.30 15.78 -15.35
CA ILE A 104 4.88 16.10 -15.38
C ILE A 104 4.45 16.78 -14.08
N LYS A 105 3.28 17.42 -14.10
CA LYS A 105 2.70 18.02 -12.89
C LYS A 105 1.56 17.16 -12.38
N PRO A 106 1.37 17.08 -11.04
CA PRO A 106 0.15 16.47 -10.50
C PRO A 106 -1.08 17.25 -10.97
N GLN A 107 -2.15 16.55 -11.23
CA GLN A 107 -3.46 17.12 -11.52
C GLN A 107 -4.17 17.53 -10.23
N ASN A 108 -3.98 16.71 -9.17
CA ASN A 108 -4.38 17.02 -7.81
C ASN A 108 -3.33 16.48 -6.82
N THR A 109 -3.14 17.18 -5.72
CA THR A 109 -2.13 16.83 -4.70
C THR A 109 -2.56 17.30 -3.33
N THR A 110 -2.23 16.48 -2.32
CA THR A 110 -2.32 16.78 -0.89
C THR A 110 -0.97 16.52 -0.22
N GLU A 111 -0.89 16.60 1.10
CA GLU A 111 0.32 16.18 1.83
C GLU A 111 0.55 14.66 1.81
N SER A 112 -0.49 13.87 1.48
CA SER A 112 -0.46 12.41 1.62
C SER A 112 -0.50 11.64 0.31
N ALA A 113 -0.99 12.24 -0.77
CA ALA A 113 -1.13 11.60 -2.06
C ALA A 113 -1.20 12.60 -3.20
N SER A 114 -0.94 12.12 -4.40
CA SER A 114 -1.10 12.88 -5.64
C SER A 114 -1.61 11.98 -6.75
N TRP A 115 -2.32 12.56 -7.72
CA TRP A 115 -2.54 11.86 -8.96
C TRP A 115 -2.06 12.67 -10.17
N TYR A 116 -1.64 11.93 -11.18
CA TYR A 116 -0.99 12.44 -12.39
C TYR A 116 -1.68 11.86 -13.62
N GLU A 117 -1.47 12.51 -14.76
CA GLU A 117 -1.86 11.98 -16.07
C GLU A 117 -0.62 11.86 -16.95
N HIS A 118 -0.41 10.68 -17.51
CA HIS A 118 0.69 10.38 -18.42
C HIS A 118 0.27 9.34 -19.45
N ASP A 119 0.41 9.64 -20.74
CA ASP A 119 0.06 8.77 -21.88
C ASP A 119 -1.42 8.30 -21.83
N ASP A 120 -2.35 9.18 -21.49
CA ASP A 120 -3.78 8.89 -21.30
C ASP A 120 -4.06 7.90 -20.16
N ILE A 121 -3.18 7.76 -19.19
CA ILE A 121 -3.34 6.92 -18.01
C ILE A 121 -3.30 7.81 -16.76
N VAL A 122 -4.23 7.57 -15.84
CA VAL A 122 -4.24 8.20 -14.51
C VAL A 122 -3.35 7.37 -13.57
N ILE A 123 -2.45 8.03 -12.85
CA ILE A 123 -1.54 7.39 -11.90
C ILE A 123 -1.74 8.03 -10.52
N VAL A 124 -2.00 7.19 -9.51
CA VAL A 124 -2.08 7.61 -8.10
C VAL A 124 -0.84 7.15 -7.37
N GLU A 125 -0.23 8.07 -6.62
CA GLU A 125 0.93 7.84 -5.75
C GLU A 125 0.60 8.30 -4.33
N PHE A 126 0.85 7.43 -3.34
CA PHE A 126 0.85 7.80 -1.92
C PHE A 126 2.26 8.23 -1.52
N HIS A 127 2.38 9.31 -0.74
CA HIS A 127 3.69 9.87 -0.34
C HIS A 127 3.70 10.45 1.09
N SER A 128 2.72 10.07 1.91
CA SER A 128 2.76 10.30 3.35
C SER A 128 3.90 9.52 4.00
N LYS A 129 4.19 9.77 5.28
CA LYS A 129 5.18 8.98 6.00
C LYS A 129 4.80 7.49 5.96
N ALA A 130 5.71 6.64 5.45
CA ALA A 130 5.48 5.20 5.21
C ALA A 130 4.28 4.91 4.30
N ASN A 131 3.86 5.87 3.50
CA ASN A 131 2.69 5.82 2.62
C ASN A 131 1.41 5.40 3.36
N ALA A 132 1.29 5.83 4.64
CA ALA A 132 0.13 5.58 5.46
C ALA A 132 -1.11 6.29 4.89
N LEU A 133 -2.25 5.60 4.91
CA LEU A 133 -3.49 6.08 4.31
C LEU A 133 -4.31 6.88 5.32
N ASN A 134 -4.82 8.02 4.89
CA ASN A 134 -5.69 8.91 5.64
C ASN A 134 -6.79 9.47 4.74
N GLN A 135 -7.59 10.42 5.25
CA GLN A 135 -8.67 11.03 4.48
C GLN A 135 -8.18 11.64 3.17
N ASP A 136 -7.02 12.33 3.18
CA ASP A 136 -6.48 12.99 1.99
C ASP A 136 -6.06 11.99 0.92
N SER A 137 -5.41 10.88 1.31
CA SER A 137 -5.04 9.83 0.35
C SER A 137 -6.26 9.17 -0.28
N MET A 138 -7.33 8.95 0.49
CA MET A 138 -8.57 8.38 -0.04
C MET A 138 -9.33 9.37 -0.92
N ASN A 139 -9.32 10.65 -0.58
CA ASN A 139 -9.89 11.71 -1.42
C ASN A 139 -9.17 11.78 -2.79
N ILE A 140 -7.84 11.70 -2.80
CA ILE A 140 -7.04 11.69 -4.04
C ILE A 140 -7.35 10.45 -4.89
N LEU A 141 -7.48 9.29 -4.27
CA LEU A 141 -7.82 8.06 -5.01
C LEU A 141 -9.25 8.13 -5.58
N ALA A 142 -10.21 8.63 -4.82
CA ALA A 142 -11.58 8.82 -5.28
C ALA A 142 -11.67 9.82 -6.44
N ASP A 143 -11.01 10.98 -6.31
CA ASP A 143 -10.92 12.01 -7.36
C ASP A 143 -10.26 11.44 -8.63
N ALA A 144 -9.20 10.67 -8.50
CA ALA A 144 -8.53 10.01 -9.61
C ALA A 144 -9.46 9.05 -10.36
N LEU A 145 -10.20 8.19 -9.62
CA LEU A 145 -11.17 7.25 -10.19
C LEU A 145 -12.25 7.97 -11.02
N GLU A 146 -12.81 9.04 -10.48
CA GLU A 146 -13.83 9.84 -11.18
C GLU A 146 -13.26 10.47 -12.46
N ASN A 147 -12.03 11.00 -12.38
CA ASN A 147 -11.40 11.69 -13.49
C ASN A 147 -10.99 10.79 -14.66
N VAL A 148 -10.77 9.47 -14.45
CA VAL A 148 -10.54 8.53 -15.57
C VAL A 148 -11.68 8.60 -16.58
N THR A 149 -12.93 8.50 -16.10
CA THR A 149 -14.12 8.56 -16.96
C THR A 149 -14.34 9.95 -17.54
N LEU A 150 -14.26 11.00 -16.70
CA LEU A 150 -14.52 12.37 -17.10
C LEU A 150 -13.56 12.87 -18.19
N ARG A 151 -12.31 12.42 -18.18
CA ARG A 151 -11.28 12.84 -19.15
C ARG A 151 -11.13 11.88 -20.32
N GLY A 152 -11.77 10.70 -20.26
CA GLY A 152 -11.64 9.67 -21.27
C GLY A 152 -10.27 8.97 -21.29
N ASN A 153 -9.62 8.88 -20.10
CA ASN A 153 -8.37 8.17 -19.96
C ASN A 153 -8.56 6.66 -20.11
N LYS A 154 -7.48 5.95 -20.45
CA LYS A 154 -7.49 4.51 -20.74
C LYS A 154 -7.61 3.62 -19.51
N GLY A 155 -7.31 4.16 -18.34
CA GLY A 155 -7.38 3.44 -17.07
C GLY A 155 -6.58 4.09 -15.96
N LEU A 156 -6.48 3.39 -14.83
CA LEU A 156 -5.84 3.88 -13.61
C LEU A 156 -4.77 2.91 -13.11
N ILE A 157 -3.64 3.45 -12.69
CA ILE A 157 -2.58 2.73 -11.98
C ILE A 157 -2.44 3.33 -10.58
N VAL A 158 -2.42 2.48 -9.55
CA VAL A 158 -1.99 2.87 -8.20
C VAL A 158 -0.62 2.27 -7.95
N HIS A 159 0.41 3.12 -7.81
CA HIS A 159 1.80 2.71 -7.70
C HIS A 159 2.66 3.73 -6.96
N ASN A 160 3.61 3.24 -6.17
CA ASN A 160 4.66 4.04 -5.56
C ASN A 160 6.02 3.45 -5.91
N ASP A 161 6.94 4.29 -6.38
CA ASP A 161 8.36 3.91 -6.56
C ASP A 161 9.17 4.01 -5.24
N ASP A 162 8.50 4.17 -4.11
CA ASP A 162 9.11 4.22 -2.78
C ASP A 162 9.38 2.81 -2.24
N GLN A 163 10.04 2.72 -1.08
CA GLN A 163 10.41 1.45 -0.42
C GLN A 163 9.20 0.53 -0.20
N HIS A 164 8.04 1.09 0.14
CA HIS A 164 6.80 0.39 0.45
C HIS A 164 5.63 0.98 -0.34
N PHE A 165 4.67 0.13 -0.65
CA PHE A 165 3.41 0.57 -1.24
C PHE A 165 2.57 1.34 -0.21
N SER A 166 2.28 0.72 0.94
CA SER A 166 1.62 1.37 2.08
C SER A 166 1.72 0.51 3.34
N CYS A 167 1.99 1.15 4.46
CA CYS A 167 1.98 0.50 5.78
C CYS A 167 0.61 0.53 6.48
N GLY A 168 -0.47 0.78 5.73
CA GLY A 168 -1.85 0.77 6.22
C GLY A 168 -2.38 2.14 6.60
N VAL A 169 -3.49 2.15 7.35
CA VAL A 169 -4.12 3.39 7.81
C VAL A 169 -3.22 4.12 8.81
N ASP A 170 -3.19 5.45 8.73
CA ASP A 170 -2.49 6.31 9.67
C ASP A 170 -3.11 6.22 11.06
N LEU A 171 -2.49 5.40 11.92
CA LEU A 171 -2.96 5.20 13.29
C LEU A 171 -2.89 6.47 14.15
N SER A 172 -2.08 7.47 13.77
CA SER A 172 -2.08 8.76 14.47
C SER A 172 -3.39 9.50 14.28
N LYS A 173 -4.01 9.37 13.10
CA LYS A 173 -5.34 9.92 12.82
C LYS A 173 -6.45 9.12 13.51
N VAL A 174 -6.33 7.79 13.58
CA VAL A 174 -7.24 6.97 14.39
C VAL A 174 -7.18 7.37 15.86
N ARG A 175 -5.97 7.59 16.39
CA ARG A 175 -5.76 8.09 17.75
C ARG A 175 -6.43 9.45 17.98
N GLU A 176 -6.28 10.40 17.07
CA GLU A 176 -6.91 11.71 17.13
C GLU A 176 -8.45 11.60 17.26
N PHE A 177 -9.09 10.70 16.51
CA PHE A 177 -10.53 10.47 16.59
C PHE A 177 -11.00 9.99 17.96
N PHE A 178 -10.34 8.99 18.55
CA PHE A 178 -10.77 8.50 19.85
C PHE A 178 -10.35 9.42 21.02
N GLU A 179 -9.25 10.16 20.94
CA GLU A 179 -8.85 11.15 21.94
C GLU A 179 -9.76 12.39 21.95
N THR A 180 -10.37 12.71 20.82
CA THR A 180 -11.33 13.82 20.68
C THR A 180 -12.80 13.39 20.78
N ASP A 181 -13.04 12.11 21.09
CA ASP A 181 -14.41 11.50 21.14
C ASP A 181 -15.22 11.70 19.84
N ASN A 182 -14.52 11.76 18.68
CA ASN A 182 -15.12 11.99 17.36
C ASN A 182 -15.34 10.66 16.62
N LEU A 183 -16.18 9.80 17.17
CA LEU A 183 -16.48 8.49 16.55
C LEU A 183 -17.29 8.62 15.24
N ASP A 184 -18.12 9.63 15.11
CA ASP A 184 -18.84 9.90 13.85
C ASP A 184 -17.88 10.28 12.72
N GLY A 185 -16.83 11.04 13.03
CA GLY A 185 -15.76 11.35 12.08
C GLY A 185 -14.99 10.11 11.66
N LEU A 186 -14.72 9.21 12.61
CA LEU A 186 -14.05 7.95 12.31
C LEU A 186 -14.94 7.03 11.45
N ASP A 187 -16.23 6.89 11.77
CA ASP A 187 -17.17 6.10 10.94
C ASP A 187 -17.28 6.67 9.52
N SER A 188 -17.35 8.00 9.39
CA SER A 188 -17.37 8.68 8.11
C SER A 188 -16.09 8.41 7.29
N PHE A 189 -14.92 8.42 7.92
CA PHE A 189 -13.65 8.08 7.28
C PHE A 189 -13.65 6.62 6.81
N LEU A 190 -14.04 5.67 7.67
CA LEU A 190 -14.10 4.25 7.31
C LEU A 190 -15.09 3.99 6.17
N LYS A 191 -16.24 4.64 6.20
CA LYS A 191 -17.25 4.55 5.14
C LYS A 191 -16.70 5.07 3.81
N HIS A 192 -16.05 6.23 3.82
CA HIS A 192 -15.42 6.80 2.63
C HIS A 192 -14.31 5.89 2.09
N PHE A 193 -13.49 5.31 2.98
CA PHE A 193 -12.49 4.32 2.59
C PHE A 193 -13.13 3.13 1.85
N GLN A 194 -14.18 2.54 2.44
CA GLN A 194 -14.92 1.41 1.84
C GLN A 194 -15.52 1.80 0.48
N GLU A 195 -16.17 2.95 0.39
CA GLU A 195 -16.76 3.44 -0.87
C GLU A 195 -15.69 3.61 -1.95
N THR A 196 -14.52 4.15 -1.60
CA THR A 196 -13.42 4.36 -2.53
C THR A 196 -12.82 3.05 -3.04
N VAL A 197 -12.55 2.06 -2.18
CA VAL A 197 -12.02 0.76 -2.63
C VAL A 197 -13.07 -0.06 -3.39
N MET A 198 -14.36 0.10 -3.05
CA MET A 198 -15.44 -0.51 -3.83
C MET A 198 -15.58 0.14 -5.21
N ALA A 199 -15.39 1.47 -5.33
CA ALA A 199 -15.33 2.15 -6.63
C ALA A 199 -14.15 1.66 -7.48
N LEU A 200 -12.97 1.46 -6.85
CA LEU A 200 -11.81 0.88 -7.52
C LEU A 200 -12.09 -0.53 -8.05
N LYS A 201 -12.73 -1.38 -7.23
CA LYS A 201 -13.09 -2.76 -7.60
C LYS A 201 -14.10 -2.83 -8.74
N ASN A 202 -15.07 -1.92 -8.73
CA ASN A 202 -16.21 -1.91 -9.66
C ASN A 202 -15.99 -0.96 -10.85
N ALA A 203 -14.77 -0.47 -11.06
CA ALA A 203 -14.45 0.41 -12.18
C ALA A 203 -14.75 -0.28 -13.52
N GLU A 204 -15.38 0.44 -14.45
CA GLU A 204 -15.71 -0.04 -15.81
C GLU A 204 -14.53 0.16 -16.79
N PHE A 205 -13.40 0.64 -16.29
CA PHE A 205 -12.16 0.84 -17.04
C PHE A 205 -11.03 0.04 -16.39
N PRO A 206 -9.95 -0.26 -17.13
CA PRO A 206 -8.81 -1.01 -16.60
C PRO A 206 -8.18 -0.33 -15.37
N VAL A 207 -8.01 -1.09 -14.29
CA VAL A 207 -7.33 -0.65 -13.06
C VAL A 207 -6.26 -1.67 -12.70
N VAL A 208 -5.05 -1.19 -12.49
CA VAL A 208 -3.91 -1.98 -12.00
C VAL A 208 -3.40 -1.38 -10.70
N VAL A 209 -3.34 -2.19 -9.65
CA VAL A 209 -2.60 -1.83 -8.43
C VAL A 209 -1.25 -2.55 -8.48
N ALA A 210 -0.17 -1.77 -8.39
CA ALA A 210 1.19 -2.26 -8.60
C ALA A 210 2.06 -2.10 -7.32
N PRO A 211 1.86 -2.96 -6.30
CA PRO A 211 2.51 -2.83 -5.00
C PRO A 211 3.96 -3.29 -5.01
N VAL A 212 4.78 -2.59 -4.21
CA VAL A 212 6.18 -2.92 -3.94
C VAL A 212 6.45 -2.91 -2.43
N GLY A 213 7.37 -3.73 -1.95
CA GLY A 213 7.68 -3.81 -0.53
C GLY A 213 6.46 -4.14 0.33
N MET A 214 6.22 -3.41 1.41
CA MET A 214 5.08 -3.66 2.29
C MET A 214 3.79 -3.08 1.73
N SER A 215 2.75 -3.92 1.76
CA SER A 215 1.35 -3.60 1.49
C SER A 215 0.55 -4.26 2.59
N ILE A 216 0.39 -3.59 3.73
CA ILE A 216 -0.22 -4.18 4.93
C ILE A 216 -1.41 -3.35 5.41
N GLY A 217 -2.30 -3.98 6.16
CA GLY A 217 -3.48 -3.33 6.69
C GLY A 217 -4.30 -2.65 5.58
N GLY A 218 -4.74 -1.41 5.80
CA GLY A 218 -5.49 -0.63 4.80
C GLY A 218 -4.80 -0.52 3.44
N GLY A 219 -3.46 -0.51 3.39
CA GLY A 219 -2.72 -0.56 2.13
C GLY A 219 -2.95 -1.87 1.36
N TYR A 220 -3.05 -2.96 2.09
CA TYR A 220 -3.40 -4.24 1.48
C TYR A 220 -4.90 -4.33 1.14
N GLU A 221 -5.78 -3.63 1.85
CA GLU A 221 -7.20 -3.53 1.48
C GLU A 221 -7.38 -2.87 0.10
N VAL A 222 -6.56 -1.86 -0.25
CA VAL A 222 -6.52 -1.30 -1.62
C VAL A 222 -6.10 -2.37 -2.64
N VAL A 223 -5.07 -3.18 -2.34
CA VAL A 223 -4.62 -4.28 -3.21
C VAL A 223 -5.69 -5.37 -3.34
N LEU A 224 -6.39 -5.71 -2.26
CA LEU A 224 -7.47 -6.72 -2.25
C LEU A 224 -8.63 -6.35 -3.18
N HIS A 225 -8.94 -5.07 -3.31
CA HIS A 225 -10.02 -4.57 -4.16
C HIS A 225 -9.56 -4.29 -5.61
N ALA A 226 -8.28 -4.44 -5.92
CA ALA A 226 -7.79 -4.22 -7.27
C ALA A 226 -8.32 -5.28 -8.24
N PRO A 227 -8.83 -4.88 -9.42
CA PRO A 227 -9.19 -5.82 -10.48
C PRO A 227 -8.00 -6.60 -11.03
N GLU A 228 -6.84 -5.97 -11.17
CA GLU A 228 -5.57 -6.59 -11.53
C GLU A 228 -4.46 -6.13 -10.58
N VAL A 229 -3.65 -7.09 -10.11
CA VAL A 229 -2.47 -6.81 -9.28
C VAL A 229 -1.22 -7.22 -10.04
N ILE A 230 -0.22 -6.33 -10.04
CA ILE A 230 1.14 -6.63 -10.55
C ILE A 230 2.13 -6.28 -9.45
N CYS A 231 2.50 -7.23 -8.61
CA CYS A 231 3.34 -6.99 -7.45
C CYS A 231 4.83 -7.26 -7.71
N HIS A 232 5.70 -6.72 -6.87
CA HIS A 232 7.10 -7.09 -6.86
C HIS A 232 7.31 -8.46 -6.17
N ALA A 233 8.30 -9.22 -6.61
CA ALA A 233 8.62 -10.54 -6.05
C ALA A 233 8.91 -10.53 -4.52
N ASN A 234 9.34 -9.39 -3.97
CA ASN A 234 9.59 -9.21 -2.53
C ASN A 234 8.43 -8.51 -1.79
N SER A 235 7.24 -8.45 -2.39
CA SER A 235 6.10 -7.80 -1.72
C SER A 235 5.67 -8.59 -0.48
N VAL A 236 5.48 -7.85 0.62
CA VAL A 236 4.94 -8.35 1.88
C VAL A 236 3.48 -7.90 1.96
N MET A 237 2.56 -8.85 2.04
CA MET A 237 1.13 -8.57 2.02
C MET A 237 0.42 -9.21 3.22
N GLY A 238 -0.59 -8.54 3.74
CA GLY A 238 -1.48 -9.09 4.77
C GLY A 238 -2.22 -8.04 5.58
N LEU A 239 -3.23 -8.50 6.30
CA LEU A 239 -4.05 -7.72 7.21
C LEU A 239 -3.54 -7.94 8.64
N VAL A 240 -3.00 -6.90 9.25
CA VAL A 240 -2.25 -6.96 10.52
C VAL A 240 -2.94 -6.24 11.68
N GLU A 241 -4.16 -5.79 11.48
CA GLU A 241 -4.94 -4.95 12.41
C GLU A 241 -5.14 -5.61 13.76
N SER A 242 -5.26 -6.95 13.81
CA SER A 242 -5.39 -7.71 15.07
C SER A 242 -4.22 -7.45 16.03
N GLY A 243 -3.02 -7.19 15.49
CA GLY A 243 -1.84 -6.85 16.29
C GLY A 243 -1.99 -5.56 17.11
N VAL A 244 -2.79 -4.62 16.65
CA VAL A 244 -3.10 -3.35 17.35
C VAL A 244 -4.49 -3.35 18.00
N GLY A 245 -5.16 -4.51 18.06
CA GLY A 245 -6.44 -4.65 18.73
C GLY A 245 -7.64 -4.24 17.88
N LEU A 246 -7.47 -4.16 16.55
CA LEU A 246 -8.50 -3.80 15.58
C LEU A 246 -8.76 -4.95 14.61
N ILE A 247 -9.70 -4.75 13.72
CA ILE A 247 -9.96 -5.61 12.57
C ILE A 247 -9.76 -4.82 11.27
N ALA A 248 -9.53 -5.50 10.17
CA ALA A 248 -9.58 -4.90 8.85
C ALA A 248 -11.01 -4.44 8.54
N SER A 249 -11.19 -3.15 8.29
CA SER A 249 -12.53 -2.56 8.15
C SER A 249 -12.75 -1.78 6.86
N GLY A 250 -11.78 -1.75 5.98
CA GLY A 250 -11.92 -1.22 4.63
C GLY A 250 -12.38 -2.28 3.60
N GLY A 251 -13.02 -3.36 4.06
CA GLY A 251 -13.46 -4.49 3.25
C GLY A 251 -12.51 -5.68 3.29
N GLY A 252 -11.47 -5.64 4.13
CA GLY A 252 -10.44 -6.67 4.20
C GLY A 252 -10.95 -8.01 4.73
N CYS A 253 -11.83 -8.01 5.72
CA CYS A 253 -12.44 -9.25 6.22
C CYS A 253 -13.31 -9.89 5.14
N LYS A 254 -14.16 -9.10 4.49
CA LYS A 254 -15.01 -9.47 3.37
C LYS A 254 -14.19 -10.10 2.23
N GLU A 255 -13.20 -9.38 1.73
CA GLU A 255 -12.38 -9.84 0.60
C GLU A 255 -11.62 -11.10 0.94
N THR A 256 -11.08 -11.23 2.16
CA THR A 256 -10.40 -12.45 2.62
C THR A 256 -11.33 -13.64 2.58
N LEU A 257 -12.57 -13.51 3.06
CA LEU A 257 -13.54 -14.60 3.02
C LEU A 257 -13.90 -14.98 1.57
N TYR A 258 -14.26 -14.00 0.72
CA TYR A 258 -14.59 -14.26 -0.68
C TYR A 258 -13.46 -14.95 -1.44
N ARG A 259 -12.22 -14.53 -1.24
CA ARG A 259 -11.04 -15.14 -1.88
C ARG A 259 -10.82 -16.59 -1.44
N TRP A 260 -11.06 -16.92 -0.16
CA TRP A 260 -11.03 -18.30 0.29
C TRP A 260 -12.17 -19.14 -0.27
N VAL A 261 -13.38 -18.58 -0.36
CA VAL A 261 -14.53 -19.26 -1.01
C VAL A 261 -14.24 -19.57 -2.47
N GLU A 262 -13.68 -18.61 -3.21
CA GLU A 262 -13.27 -18.76 -4.61
C GLU A 262 -12.16 -19.80 -4.75
N LYS A 263 -11.09 -19.70 -3.95
CA LYS A 263 -9.94 -20.62 -4.01
C LYS A 263 -10.31 -22.09 -3.68
N LEU A 264 -11.20 -22.28 -2.74
CA LEU A 264 -11.67 -23.61 -2.34
C LEU A 264 -12.84 -24.09 -3.21
N ASN A 265 -13.37 -23.25 -4.09
CA ASN A 265 -14.54 -23.52 -4.92
C ASN A 265 -15.73 -24.06 -4.10
N CYS A 266 -16.03 -23.42 -2.95
CA CYS A 266 -16.93 -23.95 -1.91
C CYS A 266 -18.14 -23.04 -1.66
N LYS A 267 -18.74 -22.42 -2.68
CA LYS A 267 -19.86 -21.47 -2.55
C LYS A 267 -21.07 -21.96 -1.72
N ASN A 268 -21.31 -23.26 -1.70
CA ASN A 268 -22.46 -23.86 -1.03
C ASN A 268 -22.17 -24.32 0.42
N GLU A 269 -20.91 -24.49 0.78
CA GLU A 269 -20.47 -24.95 2.10
C GLU A 269 -19.17 -24.24 2.48
N ILE A 270 -19.30 -23.03 3.04
CA ILE A 270 -18.16 -22.11 3.23
C ILE A 270 -17.47 -22.25 4.59
N ASP A 271 -17.82 -23.22 5.43
CA ASP A 271 -17.25 -23.40 6.78
C ASP A 271 -15.73 -23.40 6.78
N ASN A 272 -15.11 -24.13 5.83
CA ASN A 272 -13.65 -24.20 5.72
C ASN A 272 -13.05 -22.86 5.30
N ALA A 273 -13.70 -22.13 4.37
CA ALA A 273 -13.30 -20.78 3.98
C ALA A 273 -13.38 -19.80 5.16
N CYS A 274 -14.45 -19.89 5.98
CA CYS A 274 -14.59 -19.10 7.20
C CYS A 274 -13.44 -19.36 8.18
N TRP A 275 -13.08 -20.63 8.42
CA TRP A 275 -11.94 -20.98 9.28
C TRP A 275 -10.62 -20.44 8.75
N LYS A 276 -10.36 -20.56 7.44
CA LYS A 276 -9.17 -20.03 6.80
C LYS A 276 -9.08 -18.52 6.92
N ALA A 277 -10.17 -17.81 6.62
CA ALA A 277 -10.26 -16.36 6.77
C ALA A 277 -10.07 -15.92 8.23
N PHE A 278 -10.75 -16.58 9.16
CA PHE A 278 -10.62 -16.35 10.61
C PHE A 278 -9.17 -16.46 11.09
N MET A 279 -8.46 -17.52 10.68
CA MET A 279 -7.06 -17.72 11.08
C MET A 279 -6.14 -16.68 10.45
N ASN A 280 -6.30 -16.36 9.17
CA ASN A 280 -5.48 -15.34 8.52
C ASN A 280 -5.63 -13.97 9.19
N LEU A 281 -6.87 -13.54 9.44
CA LEU A 281 -7.20 -12.26 10.06
C LEU A 281 -6.80 -12.22 11.53
N GLY A 282 -7.13 -13.27 12.29
CA GLY A 282 -6.86 -13.34 13.74
C GLY A 282 -5.37 -13.32 14.08
N TYR A 283 -4.55 -14.01 13.29
CA TYR A 283 -3.10 -14.02 13.47
C TYR A 283 -2.37 -12.86 12.78
N GLY A 284 -3.07 -12.00 12.03
CA GLY A 284 -2.42 -10.96 11.24
C GLY A 284 -1.41 -11.56 10.26
N THR A 285 -1.81 -12.64 9.56
CA THR A 285 -0.90 -13.40 8.69
C THR A 285 -0.38 -12.52 7.57
N THR A 286 0.94 -12.49 7.39
CA THR A 286 1.59 -11.83 6.26
C THR A 286 2.35 -12.84 5.42
N THR A 287 2.48 -12.56 4.14
CA THR A 287 3.28 -13.35 3.20
C THR A 287 4.42 -12.51 2.66
N THR A 288 5.56 -13.13 2.40
CA THR A 288 6.80 -12.47 1.99
C THR A 288 7.16 -12.73 0.52
N SER A 289 6.25 -13.34 -0.21
CA SER A 289 6.39 -13.56 -1.65
C SER A 289 5.03 -13.77 -2.32
N PRO A 290 4.92 -13.50 -3.64
CA PRO A 290 3.69 -13.73 -4.39
C PRO A 290 3.22 -15.20 -4.37
N LEU A 291 4.13 -16.16 -4.34
CA LEU A 291 3.79 -17.59 -4.28
C LEU A 291 3.11 -17.93 -2.95
N LEU A 292 3.65 -17.48 -1.82
CA LEU A 292 3.00 -17.65 -0.52
C LEU A 292 1.67 -16.88 -0.45
N ALA A 293 1.60 -15.71 -1.07
CA ALA A 293 0.35 -14.93 -1.15
C ALA A 293 -0.74 -15.67 -1.94
N LEU A 294 -0.37 -16.34 -3.04
CA LEU A 294 -1.28 -17.23 -3.77
C LEU A 294 -1.75 -18.39 -2.89
N GLU A 295 -0.87 -19.06 -2.16
CA GLU A 295 -1.24 -20.18 -1.26
C GLU A 295 -2.22 -19.76 -0.18
N GLN A 296 -2.08 -18.53 0.35
CA GLN A 296 -2.92 -17.97 1.41
C GLN A 296 -4.17 -17.23 0.89
N ALA A 297 -4.52 -17.39 -0.39
CA ALA A 297 -5.62 -16.67 -1.03
C ALA A 297 -5.50 -15.13 -0.95
N MET A 298 -4.28 -14.61 -0.78
CA MET A 298 -3.99 -13.18 -0.73
C MET A 298 -3.80 -12.58 -2.12
N LEU A 299 -3.40 -13.39 -3.09
CA LEU A 299 -3.42 -13.09 -4.53
C LEU A 299 -4.31 -14.09 -5.25
N ARG A 300 -4.80 -13.70 -6.42
CA ARG A 300 -5.56 -14.57 -7.33
C ARG A 300 -4.62 -15.19 -8.36
N ASP A 301 -5.04 -16.29 -8.97
CA ASP A 301 -4.24 -17.02 -9.97
C ASP A 301 -3.90 -16.18 -11.22
N ASN A 302 -4.70 -15.16 -11.50
CA ASN A 302 -4.48 -14.22 -12.61
C ASN A 302 -3.67 -12.97 -12.23
N ASP A 303 -3.39 -12.75 -10.94
CA ASP A 303 -2.50 -11.68 -10.50
C ASP A 303 -1.06 -11.99 -10.92
N ARG A 304 -0.30 -10.97 -11.29
CA ARG A 304 1.06 -11.10 -11.84
C ARG A 304 2.12 -10.60 -10.87
N HIS A 305 3.35 -11.00 -11.10
CA HIS A 305 4.48 -10.45 -10.36
C HIS A 305 5.69 -10.21 -11.28
N GLU A 306 6.50 -9.23 -10.89
CA GLU A 306 7.75 -8.86 -11.53
C GLU A 306 8.91 -9.08 -10.57
N ILE A 307 10.01 -9.66 -11.09
CA ILE A 307 11.25 -9.85 -10.32
C ILE A 307 12.06 -8.55 -10.30
N ASN A 308 12.09 -7.84 -11.42
CA ASN A 308 12.78 -6.57 -11.53
C ASN A 308 11.82 -5.42 -11.17
N ARG A 309 12.07 -4.77 -10.03
CA ARG A 309 11.29 -3.64 -9.54
C ARG A 309 11.12 -2.52 -10.57
N ASP A 310 12.14 -2.23 -11.34
CA ASP A 310 12.14 -1.15 -12.34
C ASP A 310 11.23 -1.43 -13.54
N ARG A 311 10.67 -2.63 -13.63
CA ARG A 311 9.72 -3.04 -14.68
C ARG A 311 8.26 -3.03 -14.24
N ILE A 312 7.99 -2.87 -12.95
CA ILE A 312 6.63 -2.95 -12.40
C ILE A 312 5.72 -1.90 -13.02
N TYR A 313 6.14 -0.65 -13.05
CA TYR A 313 5.33 0.41 -13.65
C TYR A 313 5.14 0.19 -15.17
N ALA A 314 6.17 -0.27 -15.88
CA ALA A 314 6.05 -0.63 -17.30
C ALA A 314 5.04 -1.77 -17.52
N SER A 315 5.06 -2.79 -16.67
CA SER A 315 4.12 -3.90 -16.71
C SER A 315 2.69 -3.46 -16.38
N ALA A 316 2.51 -2.58 -15.39
CA ALA A 316 1.21 -2.00 -15.05
C ALA A 316 0.66 -1.17 -16.23
N ARG A 317 1.50 -0.31 -16.83
CA ARG A 317 1.14 0.46 -18.02
C ARG A 317 0.75 -0.45 -19.19
N SER A 318 1.50 -1.52 -19.43
CA SER A 318 1.17 -2.52 -20.46
C SER A 318 -0.16 -3.21 -20.18
N GLY A 319 -0.49 -3.50 -18.91
CA GLY A 319 -1.79 -4.03 -18.49
C GLY A 319 -2.93 -3.12 -18.94
N ILE A 320 -2.86 -1.83 -18.61
CA ILE A 320 -3.85 -0.83 -19.03
C ILE A 320 -3.97 -0.77 -20.56
N LEU A 321 -2.84 -0.67 -21.27
CA LEU A 321 -2.80 -0.52 -22.72
C LEU A 321 -3.17 -1.78 -23.50
N SER A 322 -3.26 -2.93 -22.85
CA SER A 322 -3.67 -4.20 -23.49
C SER A 322 -5.11 -4.16 -24.02
N GLY A 323 -5.89 -3.14 -23.64
CA GLY A 323 -7.26 -2.95 -24.11
C GLY A 323 -8.24 -4.02 -23.65
N LYS A 324 -7.89 -4.81 -22.64
CA LYS A 324 -8.84 -5.75 -22.05
C LYS A 324 -9.96 -4.95 -21.40
N ASN A 325 -11.20 -5.18 -21.86
CA ASN A 325 -12.36 -4.66 -21.14
C ASN A 325 -12.35 -5.26 -19.74
N GLN A 326 -12.44 -4.40 -18.75
CA GLN A 326 -12.65 -4.81 -17.38
C GLN A 326 -14.14 -4.79 -17.11
N GLU A 327 -14.66 -5.92 -16.68
CA GLU A 327 -16.01 -6.00 -16.17
C GLU A 327 -15.97 -5.84 -14.64
N PRO A 328 -16.92 -5.10 -14.05
CA PRO A 328 -17.03 -5.01 -12.61
C PRO A 328 -17.09 -6.40 -11.97
N LEU A 329 -16.33 -6.60 -10.90
CA LEU A 329 -16.34 -7.86 -10.17
C LEU A 329 -17.58 -7.95 -9.27
N VAL A 330 -18.72 -8.26 -9.88
CA VAL A 330 -19.98 -8.50 -9.13
C VAL A 330 -19.90 -9.86 -8.45
N ARG A 331 -20.16 -9.89 -7.15
CA ARG A 331 -20.16 -11.12 -6.36
C ARG A 331 -21.55 -11.47 -5.89
N ASP A 332 -21.84 -12.77 -5.89
CA ASP A 332 -23.05 -13.32 -5.29
C ASP A 332 -23.05 -13.12 -3.76
N ASN A 333 -24.21 -13.00 -3.17
CA ASN A 333 -24.35 -13.05 -1.73
C ASN A 333 -23.85 -14.41 -1.21
N LEU A 334 -23.29 -14.41 -0.01
CA LEU A 334 -22.88 -15.64 0.67
C LEU A 334 -23.99 -16.13 1.60
N SER A 335 -24.22 -17.43 1.57
CA SER A 335 -25.08 -18.12 2.54
C SER A 335 -24.23 -18.42 3.77
N MET A 336 -24.48 -17.67 4.86
CA MET A 336 -23.64 -17.73 6.06
C MET A 336 -23.90 -18.97 6.89
N PRO A 337 -22.86 -19.62 7.46
CA PRO A 337 -23.04 -20.77 8.37
C PRO A 337 -23.68 -20.36 9.70
N GLY A 338 -23.56 -19.11 10.10
CA GLY A 338 -24.23 -18.52 11.25
C GLY A 338 -23.83 -19.14 12.59
N ARG A 339 -24.79 -19.14 13.52
CA ARG A 339 -24.63 -19.53 14.92
C ARG A 339 -23.83 -20.82 15.17
N PRO A 340 -24.06 -21.92 14.45
CA PRO A 340 -23.32 -23.16 14.74
C PRO A 340 -21.82 -23.04 14.55
N LEU A 341 -21.36 -22.40 13.47
CA LEU A 341 -19.93 -22.22 13.22
C LEU A 341 -19.35 -21.11 14.10
N PHE A 342 -20.09 -20.04 14.31
CA PHE A 342 -19.70 -18.97 15.23
C PHE A 342 -19.38 -19.51 16.61
N HIS A 343 -20.28 -20.30 17.22
CA HIS A 343 -20.04 -20.89 18.54
C HIS A 343 -18.85 -21.84 18.58
N LYS A 344 -18.63 -22.64 17.53
CA LYS A 344 -17.41 -23.46 17.43
C LYS A 344 -16.12 -22.63 17.47
N MET A 345 -16.12 -21.46 16.81
CA MET A 345 -14.97 -20.54 16.85
C MET A 345 -14.82 -19.92 18.25
N ILE A 346 -15.93 -19.55 18.90
CA ILE A 346 -15.90 -19.02 20.28
C ILE A 346 -15.37 -20.09 21.27
N ASP A 347 -15.80 -21.32 21.15
CA ASP A 347 -15.29 -22.43 21.99
C ASP A 347 -13.78 -22.61 21.78
N TRP A 348 -13.32 -22.60 20.55
CA TRP A 348 -11.89 -22.66 20.23
C TRP A 348 -11.11 -21.47 20.82
N LEU A 349 -11.66 -20.25 20.76
CA LEU A 349 -11.05 -19.06 21.37
C LEU A 349 -10.96 -19.18 22.91
N ASN A 350 -12.02 -19.67 23.55
CA ASN A 350 -12.07 -19.90 25.00
C ASN A 350 -11.02 -20.93 25.44
N GLU A 351 -10.87 -22.02 24.68
CA GLU A 351 -9.83 -23.01 24.91
C GLU A 351 -8.44 -22.43 24.74
N ALA A 352 -8.20 -21.65 23.68
CA ALA A 352 -6.92 -21.01 23.43
C ALA A 352 -6.55 -19.99 24.53
N LEU A 353 -7.53 -19.23 25.04
CA LEU A 353 -7.37 -18.34 26.17
C LEU A 353 -7.04 -19.12 27.46
N ALA A 354 -7.80 -20.18 27.77
CA ALA A 354 -7.58 -21.00 28.95
C ALA A 354 -6.19 -21.65 28.97
N ASN A 355 -5.65 -21.99 27.78
CA ASN A 355 -4.33 -22.54 27.58
C ASN A 355 -3.21 -21.49 27.50
N GLY A 356 -3.52 -20.22 27.70
CA GLY A 356 -2.55 -19.12 27.65
C GLY A 356 -1.95 -18.83 26.26
N LYS A 357 -2.58 -19.33 25.18
CA LYS A 357 -2.14 -19.07 23.81
C LYS A 357 -2.56 -17.71 23.29
N LEU A 358 -3.65 -17.16 23.83
CA LEU A 358 -4.19 -15.84 23.51
C LEU A 358 -4.30 -15.00 24.79
N MET A 359 -4.19 -13.68 24.62
CA MET A 359 -4.53 -12.73 25.66
C MET A 359 -6.04 -12.43 25.64
N LYS A 360 -6.54 -11.87 26.72
CA LYS A 360 -7.99 -11.56 26.83
C LYS A 360 -8.48 -10.65 25.71
N HIS A 361 -7.67 -9.64 25.36
CA HIS A 361 -8.06 -8.73 24.29
C HIS A 361 -7.92 -9.33 22.89
N ASP A 362 -6.97 -10.23 22.66
CA ASP A 362 -6.88 -11.00 21.40
C ASP A 362 -8.17 -11.81 21.16
N THR A 363 -8.72 -12.38 22.23
CA THR A 363 -10.00 -13.12 22.16
C THR A 363 -11.16 -12.19 21.81
N ALA A 364 -11.19 -10.95 22.34
CA ALA A 364 -12.23 -9.98 22.00
C ALA A 364 -12.16 -9.59 20.51
N VAL A 365 -10.97 -9.29 19.99
CA VAL A 365 -10.75 -8.98 18.56
C VAL A 365 -11.15 -10.16 17.68
N ALA A 366 -10.68 -11.36 18.02
CA ALA A 366 -10.97 -12.56 17.24
C ALA A 366 -12.47 -12.93 17.28
N THR A 367 -13.19 -12.58 18.34
CA THR A 367 -14.66 -12.75 18.42
C THR A 367 -15.36 -11.88 17.36
N GLU A 368 -14.94 -10.64 17.18
CA GLU A 368 -15.49 -9.77 16.14
C GLU A 368 -15.17 -10.33 14.73
N ILE A 369 -13.95 -10.82 14.51
CA ILE A 369 -13.57 -11.48 13.25
C ILE A 369 -14.47 -12.71 13.00
N ALA A 370 -14.65 -13.56 14.01
CA ALA A 370 -15.51 -14.74 13.92
C ALA A 370 -16.96 -14.36 13.54
N ALA A 371 -17.49 -13.31 14.16
CA ALA A 371 -18.84 -12.81 13.86
C ALA A 371 -18.97 -12.35 12.40
N ILE A 372 -17.94 -11.67 11.85
CA ILE A 372 -17.97 -11.21 10.46
C ILE A 372 -17.92 -12.40 9.50
N VAL A 373 -16.93 -13.30 9.66
CA VAL A 373 -16.72 -14.38 8.70
C VAL A 373 -17.76 -15.51 8.75
N THR A 374 -18.53 -15.61 9.83
CA THR A 374 -19.60 -16.63 9.97
C THR A 374 -21.00 -16.06 9.85
N GLY A 375 -21.16 -14.72 9.89
CA GLY A 375 -22.42 -14.01 10.06
C GLY A 375 -22.80 -13.83 11.54
N GLY A 376 -22.05 -14.39 12.49
CA GLY A 376 -22.32 -14.28 13.92
C GLY A 376 -23.52 -15.08 14.39
N ASP A 377 -24.34 -14.49 15.28
CA ASP A 377 -25.47 -15.14 15.88
C ASP A 377 -26.74 -15.05 15.00
N VAL A 378 -26.63 -15.46 13.73
CA VAL A 378 -27.74 -15.58 12.79
C VAL A 378 -28.07 -17.04 12.51
N ASP A 379 -29.23 -17.29 11.91
CA ASP A 379 -29.62 -18.65 11.50
C ASP A 379 -28.76 -19.08 10.29
N PRO A 380 -28.36 -20.37 10.22
CA PRO A 380 -27.66 -20.91 9.05
C PRO A 380 -28.46 -20.65 7.76
N GLY A 381 -27.75 -20.26 6.70
CA GLY A 381 -28.37 -19.93 5.42
C GLY A 381 -28.79 -18.45 5.29
N THR A 382 -28.59 -17.63 6.32
CA THR A 382 -28.80 -16.19 6.20
C THR A 382 -27.89 -15.62 5.08
N SER A 383 -28.51 -14.87 4.15
CA SER A 383 -27.81 -14.31 3.00
C SER A 383 -27.13 -12.99 3.38
N PHE A 384 -25.82 -12.89 3.14
CA PHE A 384 -25.05 -11.65 3.31
C PHE A 384 -24.56 -11.13 1.97
N SER A 385 -24.87 -9.88 1.70
CA SER A 385 -24.29 -9.09 0.59
C SER A 385 -22.95 -8.49 0.98
N GLU A 386 -22.19 -7.99 0.00
CA GLU A 386 -20.95 -7.23 0.28
C GLU A 386 -21.22 -6.02 1.19
N ALA A 387 -22.38 -5.36 1.05
CA ALA A 387 -22.75 -4.22 1.90
C ALA A 387 -22.96 -4.63 3.37
N ASP A 388 -23.56 -5.79 3.63
CA ASP A 388 -23.73 -6.31 4.99
C ASP A 388 -22.38 -6.57 5.68
N PHE A 389 -21.40 -7.10 4.94
CA PHE A 389 -20.04 -7.28 5.47
C PHE A 389 -19.38 -5.94 5.79
N LEU A 390 -19.45 -4.97 4.89
CA LEU A 390 -18.83 -3.65 5.07
C LEU A 390 -19.41 -2.92 6.29
N GLU A 391 -20.73 -2.98 6.50
CA GLU A 391 -21.36 -2.42 7.67
C GLU A 391 -20.92 -3.13 8.97
N ASN A 392 -20.86 -4.47 8.96
CA ASN A 392 -20.41 -5.24 10.10
C ASN A 392 -18.95 -4.96 10.46
N GLU A 393 -18.06 -4.81 9.45
CA GLU A 393 -16.66 -4.43 9.65
C GLU A 393 -16.55 -3.07 10.34
N ARG A 394 -17.24 -2.03 9.84
CA ARG A 394 -17.24 -0.71 10.48
C ARG A 394 -17.72 -0.75 11.92
N ARG A 395 -18.86 -1.41 12.15
CA ARG A 395 -19.42 -1.54 13.50
C ARG A 395 -18.46 -2.22 14.47
N SER A 396 -17.82 -3.32 14.06
CA SER A 396 -16.83 -4.03 14.87
C SER A 396 -15.56 -3.21 15.12
N PHE A 397 -15.09 -2.48 14.11
CA PHE A 397 -13.94 -1.56 14.29
C PHE A 397 -14.26 -0.48 15.31
N LEU A 398 -15.40 0.21 15.19
CA LEU A 398 -15.84 1.26 16.11
C LEU A 398 -16.03 0.73 17.54
N LYS A 399 -16.51 -0.51 17.70
CA LYS A 399 -16.62 -1.17 19.00
C LYS A 399 -15.23 -1.41 19.61
N LEU A 400 -14.27 -1.90 18.83
CA LEU A 400 -12.93 -2.23 19.33
C LEU A 400 -12.10 -0.99 19.65
N VAL A 401 -12.16 0.06 18.83
CA VAL A 401 -11.37 1.28 19.04
C VAL A 401 -11.73 2.01 20.33
N GLN A 402 -12.95 1.84 20.83
CA GLN A 402 -13.41 2.40 22.10
C GLN A 402 -12.88 1.63 23.31
N THR A 403 -12.28 0.45 23.11
CA THR A 403 -11.72 -0.32 24.24
C THR A 403 -10.39 0.26 24.67
N ARG A 404 -10.19 0.36 25.98
CA ARG A 404 -8.92 0.82 26.56
C ARG A 404 -7.72 0.01 26.04
N GLN A 405 -7.89 -1.28 25.88
CA GLN A 405 -6.82 -2.18 25.42
C GLN A 405 -6.37 -1.89 23.99
N THR A 406 -7.30 -1.62 23.08
CA THR A 406 -6.97 -1.20 21.71
C THR A 406 -6.24 0.15 21.72
N GLN A 407 -6.72 1.12 22.50
CA GLN A 407 -6.09 2.44 22.62
C GLN A 407 -4.66 2.33 23.16
N GLU A 408 -4.43 1.47 24.18
CA GLU A 408 -3.10 1.18 24.71
C GLU A 408 -2.18 0.52 23.65
N ARG A 409 -2.69 -0.39 22.81
CA ARG A 409 -1.92 -1.01 21.72
C ARG A 409 -1.53 0.00 20.66
N ILE A 410 -2.46 0.87 20.25
CA ILE A 410 -2.19 1.93 19.26
C ILE A 410 -1.16 2.91 19.83
N ALA A 411 -1.34 3.39 21.05
CA ALA A 411 -0.39 4.29 21.72
C ALA A 411 1.00 3.65 21.82
N GLY A 412 1.08 2.38 22.24
CA GLY A 412 2.34 1.65 22.34
C GLY A 412 3.07 1.56 20.99
N LEU A 413 2.34 1.31 19.90
CA LEU A 413 2.94 1.25 18.57
C LEU A 413 3.45 2.63 18.12
N LEU A 414 2.67 3.68 18.32
CA LEU A 414 3.02 5.04 17.88
C LEU A 414 4.17 5.63 18.72
N ASP A 415 4.12 5.46 20.04
CA ASP A 415 5.03 6.13 20.98
C ASP A 415 6.32 5.33 21.22
N MET A 416 6.26 3.99 21.16
CA MET A 416 7.39 3.09 21.48
C MET A 416 7.82 2.20 20.29
N GLY A 417 7.13 2.29 19.13
CA GLY A 417 7.40 1.43 17.98
C GLY A 417 7.00 -0.04 18.18
N LYS A 418 6.23 -0.34 19.24
CA LYS A 418 5.84 -1.72 19.58
C LYS A 418 4.47 -1.73 20.24
N ALA A 419 3.56 -2.53 19.69
CA ALA A 419 2.24 -2.73 20.31
C ALA A 419 2.35 -3.41 21.67
N VAL A 420 1.59 -2.92 22.65
CA VAL A 420 1.45 -3.54 23.97
C VAL A 420 0.69 -4.86 23.83
N ARG A 421 1.05 -5.86 24.61
CA ARG A 421 0.25 -7.09 24.75
C ARG A 421 -0.55 -7.03 26.04
N ASN A 422 -1.88 -7.05 25.95
CA ASN A 422 -2.81 -6.90 27.06
C ASN A 422 -4.04 -7.80 26.93
#